data_28a75d7a21dbfc0a63a4920a5aa6938d
#
_entry.id   28a75d7a21dbfc0a63a4920a5aa6938d
#
_cell.length_a   1.000
_cell.length_b   1.000
_cell.length_c   1.000
_cell.angle_alpha   90.00
_cell.angle_beta   90.00
_cell.angle_gamma   90.00
#
_symmetry.space_group_name_H-M   'P 1'
#
loop_
_entity.id
_entity.type
_entity.pdbx_description
1 polymer ?
#
loop_
_entity_poly.entity_id
_entity_poly.type
_entity_poly.pdbx_seq_one_letter_code
_entity_poly.pdbx_strand_id
1 'polypeptide(L)'
;MRHYVDLGTHKFEGLMEFTKMLNLGANDNVYCFEPNRQIYESSRENNNATQYENKFRTFKHFNLAVMDYSGKICFNSHKGAWSNENMDTYINDYTMGSNCLDINPKYDAGNGVHFDIISQECDCKDIEEIIESIVSNDSNAEIYIKCDIEGSEFVVLPKLINSKHIKRVKDIHIEWHERFWYGTEEFQNKINQRADIIAKFNELGIETFVHG
;
A
#
# COMPACT_ATOMS: atom_id res chain seq x y z
N MET A 1 15.47 -9.86 -13.23
CA MET A 1 14.03 -10.14 -13.54
C MET A 1 13.18 -9.07 -12.89
N ARG A 2 12.02 -8.71 -13.49
CA ARG A 2 11.15 -7.68 -12.88
C ARG A 2 10.29 -8.30 -11.77
N HIS A 3 10.18 -7.56 -10.68
CA HIS A 3 9.37 -7.87 -9.52
C HIS A 3 8.50 -6.65 -9.20
N TYR A 4 7.20 -6.81 -9.25
CA TYR A 4 6.25 -5.79 -8.88
C TYR A 4 5.72 -6.06 -7.47
N VAL A 5 5.76 -5.05 -6.61
CA VAL A 5 5.34 -5.13 -5.21
C VAL A 5 4.22 -4.10 -5.00
N ASP A 6 3.03 -4.57 -4.70
CA ASP A 6 1.82 -3.78 -4.50
C ASP A 6 1.48 -3.71 -3.01
N LEU A 7 1.79 -2.58 -2.41
CA LEU A 7 1.51 -2.31 -1.00
C LEU A 7 0.15 -1.61 -0.89
N GLY A 8 -0.82 -2.25 -0.23
CA GLY A 8 -2.22 -1.81 -0.20
C GLY A 8 -2.92 -2.14 -1.51
N THR A 9 -3.02 -3.44 -1.82
CA THR A 9 -3.53 -3.88 -3.13
C THR A 9 -5.05 -3.77 -3.28
N HIS A 10 -5.76 -3.67 -2.15
CA HIS A 10 -7.22 -3.60 -2.11
C HIS A 10 -7.88 -4.69 -2.97
N LYS A 11 -8.69 -4.34 -3.96
CA LYS A 11 -9.35 -5.28 -4.90
C LYS A 11 -8.57 -5.42 -6.23
N PHE A 12 -7.27 -5.12 -6.23
CA PHE A 12 -6.35 -5.15 -7.39
C PHE A 12 -6.55 -4.04 -8.43
N GLU A 13 -7.19 -2.92 -8.08
CA GLU A 13 -7.37 -1.79 -9.00
C GLU A 13 -6.00 -1.27 -9.48
N GLY A 14 -5.08 -1.03 -8.54
CA GLY A 14 -3.72 -0.61 -8.84
C GLY A 14 -2.99 -1.64 -9.70
N LEU A 15 -3.04 -2.94 -9.36
CA LEU A 15 -2.39 -3.99 -10.14
C LEU A 15 -2.90 -4.03 -11.58
N MET A 16 -4.20 -3.80 -11.81
CA MET A 16 -4.76 -3.76 -13.16
C MET A 16 -4.18 -2.62 -13.98
N GLU A 17 -4.04 -1.45 -13.38
CA GLU A 17 -3.44 -0.26 -14.01
C GLU A 17 -1.95 -0.46 -14.29
N PHE A 18 -1.20 -0.88 -13.27
CA PHE A 18 0.25 -1.11 -13.38
C PHE A 18 0.61 -2.24 -14.34
N THR A 19 -0.25 -3.27 -14.43
CA THR A 19 -0.07 -4.32 -15.45
C THR A 19 -0.02 -3.75 -16.85
N LYS A 20 -0.88 -2.77 -17.14
CA LYS A 20 -0.91 -2.10 -18.45
C LYS A 20 0.28 -1.14 -18.61
N MET A 21 0.52 -0.30 -17.62
CA MET A 21 1.55 0.75 -17.65
C MET A 21 2.96 0.15 -17.77
N LEU A 22 3.28 -0.85 -16.97
CA LEU A 22 4.58 -1.53 -16.97
C LEU A 22 4.65 -2.70 -17.96
N ASN A 23 3.56 -2.99 -18.66
CA ASN A 23 3.42 -4.16 -19.53
C ASN A 23 3.88 -5.46 -18.82
N LEU A 24 3.29 -5.71 -17.63
CA LEU A 24 3.61 -6.90 -16.84
C LEU A 24 2.97 -8.15 -17.44
N GLY A 25 3.68 -9.27 -17.43
CA GLY A 25 3.22 -10.52 -18.03
C GLY A 25 3.92 -11.77 -17.50
N ALA A 26 3.92 -12.83 -18.30
CA ALA A 26 4.34 -14.18 -17.90
C ALA A 26 5.82 -14.32 -17.45
N ASN A 27 6.64 -13.29 -17.65
CA ASN A 27 8.03 -13.28 -17.20
C ASN A 27 8.25 -12.49 -15.90
N ASP A 28 7.20 -11.89 -15.34
CA ASP A 28 7.28 -10.98 -14.20
C ASP A 28 6.75 -11.66 -12.92
N ASN A 29 7.27 -11.24 -11.77
CA ASN A 29 6.80 -11.69 -10.48
C ASN A 29 5.99 -10.56 -9.82
N VAL A 30 4.86 -10.92 -9.21
CA VAL A 30 3.94 -9.98 -8.58
C VAL A 30 3.67 -10.41 -7.15
N TYR A 31 3.76 -9.45 -6.22
CA TYR A 31 3.53 -9.63 -4.79
C TYR A 31 2.58 -8.55 -4.30
N CYS A 32 1.39 -8.95 -3.84
CA CYS A 32 0.33 -8.07 -3.38
C CYS A 32 0.12 -8.23 -1.88
N PHE A 33 -0.02 -7.10 -1.17
CA PHE A 33 -0.20 -7.06 0.27
C PHE A 33 -1.47 -6.32 0.63
N GLU A 34 -2.38 -6.97 1.37
CA GLU A 34 -3.66 -6.43 1.81
C GLU A 34 -3.90 -6.82 3.28
N PRO A 35 -3.83 -5.85 4.23
CA PRO A 35 -4.05 -6.13 5.65
C PRO A 35 -5.51 -6.43 5.99
N ASN A 36 -6.47 -5.82 5.28
CA ASN A 36 -7.88 -6.03 5.54
C ASN A 36 -8.30 -7.45 5.14
N ARG A 37 -8.56 -8.28 6.16
CA ARG A 37 -8.91 -9.69 5.97
C ARG A 37 -10.16 -9.88 5.12
N GLN A 38 -11.16 -9.03 5.27
CA GLN A 38 -12.42 -9.16 4.52
C GLN A 38 -12.19 -8.88 3.03
N ILE A 39 -11.38 -7.85 2.71
CA ILE A 39 -11.01 -7.53 1.33
C ILE A 39 -10.16 -8.64 0.74
N TYR A 40 -9.16 -9.11 1.48
CA TYR A 40 -8.31 -10.21 1.07
C TYR A 40 -9.12 -11.48 0.73
N GLU A 41 -10.06 -11.88 1.61
CA GLU A 41 -10.91 -13.06 1.41
C GLU A 41 -11.87 -12.84 0.23
N SER A 42 -12.57 -11.70 0.16
CA SER A 42 -13.52 -11.41 -0.92
C SER A 42 -12.85 -11.33 -2.30
N SER A 43 -11.63 -10.82 -2.39
CA SER A 43 -10.89 -10.75 -3.65
C SER A 43 -10.47 -12.13 -4.16
N ARG A 44 -10.32 -13.12 -3.27
CA ARG A 44 -10.08 -14.52 -3.63
C ARG A 44 -11.36 -15.25 -4.02
N GLU A 45 -12.44 -15.07 -3.27
CA GLU A 45 -13.74 -15.70 -3.52
C GLU A 45 -14.38 -15.24 -4.84
N ASN A 46 -14.26 -13.97 -5.17
CA ASN A 46 -14.80 -13.38 -6.40
C ASN A 46 -13.92 -13.63 -7.65
N ASN A 47 -12.97 -14.56 -7.59
CA ASN A 47 -12.02 -14.87 -8.65
C ASN A 47 -11.14 -13.69 -9.11
N ASN A 48 -11.11 -12.57 -8.39
CA ASN A 48 -10.26 -11.45 -8.74
C ASN A 48 -8.77 -11.82 -8.66
N ALA A 49 -8.39 -12.62 -7.66
CA ALA A 49 -7.02 -13.13 -7.54
C ALA A 49 -6.70 -14.19 -8.61
N THR A 50 -7.65 -15.11 -8.92
CA THR A 50 -7.40 -16.23 -9.82
C THR A 50 -7.14 -15.79 -11.26
N GLN A 51 -7.68 -14.64 -11.70
CA GLN A 51 -7.37 -14.10 -13.03
C GLN A 51 -5.89 -13.74 -13.21
N TYR A 52 -5.16 -13.50 -12.09
CA TYR A 52 -3.74 -13.14 -12.10
C TYR A 52 -2.80 -14.32 -11.88
N GLU A 53 -3.27 -15.45 -11.28
CA GLU A 53 -2.43 -16.61 -10.95
C GLU A 53 -1.72 -17.21 -12.18
N ASN A 54 -2.35 -17.18 -13.34
CA ASN A 54 -1.79 -17.70 -14.59
C ASN A 54 -1.22 -16.61 -15.51
N LYS A 55 -1.31 -15.34 -15.11
CA LYS A 55 -0.88 -14.19 -15.92
C LYS A 55 0.61 -13.90 -15.77
N PHE A 56 1.14 -14.15 -14.58
CA PHE A 56 2.51 -13.84 -14.20
C PHE A 56 3.32 -15.12 -13.95
N ARG A 57 4.65 -14.99 -13.99
CA ARG A 57 5.55 -16.09 -13.59
C ARG A 57 5.30 -16.51 -12.13
N THR A 58 5.11 -15.54 -11.27
CA THR A 58 4.73 -15.73 -9.88
C THR A 58 3.69 -14.69 -9.53
N PHE A 59 2.60 -15.13 -8.93
CA PHE A 59 1.63 -14.24 -8.30
C PHE A 59 1.44 -14.69 -6.86
N LYS A 60 1.67 -13.77 -5.91
CA LYS A 60 1.46 -14.02 -4.49
C LYS A 60 0.62 -12.89 -3.90
N HIS A 61 -0.43 -13.26 -3.19
CA HIS A 61 -1.29 -12.36 -2.47
C HIS A 61 -1.26 -12.71 -0.99
N PHE A 62 -0.93 -11.74 -0.15
CA PHE A 62 -0.71 -11.91 1.29
C PHE A 62 -1.70 -11.07 2.09
N ASN A 63 -2.31 -11.67 3.11
CA ASN A 63 -3.07 -10.94 4.12
C ASN A 63 -2.11 -10.42 5.20
N LEU A 64 -1.40 -9.34 4.89
CA LEU A 64 -0.37 -8.73 5.73
C LEU A 64 -0.38 -7.22 5.56
N ALA A 65 -0.17 -6.49 6.66
CA ALA A 65 0.28 -5.10 6.57
C ALA A 65 1.77 -5.05 6.23
N VAL A 66 2.21 -3.97 5.58
CA VAL A 66 3.64 -3.70 5.39
C VAL A 66 4.04 -2.52 6.26
N MET A 67 5.09 -2.71 7.06
CA MET A 67 5.56 -1.77 8.06
C MET A 67 7.09 -1.68 8.04
N ASP A 68 7.67 -0.97 9.00
CA ASP A 68 9.12 -0.89 9.25
C ASP A 68 9.63 -1.97 10.22
N TYR A 69 8.76 -2.89 10.62
CA TYR A 69 9.05 -4.06 11.47
C TYR A 69 8.14 -5.24 11.11
N SER A 70 8.53 -6.44 11.55
CA SER A 70 7.70 -7.65 11.45
C SER A 70 7.06 -7.97 12.79
N GLY A 71 5.80 -8.42 12.80
CA GLY A 71 5.08 -8.77 14.02
C GLY A 71 3.57 -8.66 13.88
N LYS A 72 2.94 -8.09 14.88
CA LYS A 72 1.50 -7.81 14.95
C LYS A 72 1.26 -6.31 15.03
N ILE A 73 0.19 -5.87 14.37
CA ILE A 73 -0.24 -4.48 14.41
C ILE A 73 -1.77 -4.40 14.50
N CYS A 74 -2.27 -3.33 15.09
CA CYS A 74 -3.69 -3.00 15.03
C CYS A 74 -3.98 -2.32 13.69
N PHE A 75 -4.91 -2.89 12.93
CA PHE A 75 -5.42 -2.34 11.68
C PHE A 75 -6.83 -1.80 11.92
N ASN A 76 -7.03 -0.54 11.60
CA ASN A 76 -8.31 0.15 11.77
C ASN A 76 -9.05 0.21 10.44
N SER A 77 -10.12 -0.57 10.32
CA SER A 77 -11.04 -0.49 9.20
C SER A 77 -12.11 0.55 9.47
N HIS A 78 -12.35 1.41 8.52
CA HIS A 78 -13.37 2.42 8.60
C HIS A 78 -14.64 1.93 7.88
N LYS A 79 -15.76 1.89 8.60
CA LYS A 79 -17.09 1.73 8.04
C LYS A 79 -17.68 3.11 7.83
N GLY A 80 -17.58 3.64 6.64
CA GLY A 80 -18.05 4.97 6.32
C GLY A 80 -19.17 4.95 5.29
N ALA A 81 -20.20 5.74 5.54
CA ALA A 81 -21.09 6.19 4.49
C ALA A 81 -20.53 7.50 3.94
N TRP A 82 -20.03 7.51 2.74
CA TRP A 82 -19.92 8.75 1.98
C TRP A 82 -21.37 9.19 1.67
N SER A 83 -21.79 10.29 2.30
CA SER A 83 -23.11 10.85 2.05
C SER A 83 -23.13 11.52 0.69
N ASN A 84 -23.47 10.80 -0.37
CA ASN A 84 -24.12 11.37 -1.56
C ASN A 84 -24.69 10.25 -2.43
N GLU A 85 -26.00 10.21 -2.50
CA GLU A 85 -26.93 9.69 -3.53
C GLU A 85 -26.77 8.24 -4.07
N ASN A 86 -25.71 7.50 -3.74
CA ASN A 86 -25.56 6.07 -4.06
C ASN A 86 -25.21 5.22 -2.83
N MET A 87 -25.85 5.50 -1.70
CA MET A 87 -25.54 4.90 -0.39
C MET A 87 -25.67 3.37 -0.34
N ASP A 88 -26.50 2.76 -1.16
CA ASP A 88 -26.80 1.32 -1.04
C ASP A 88 -25.65 0.40 -1.47
N THR A 89 -24.68 0.90 -2.25
CA THR A 89 -23.53 0.13 -2.71
C THR A 89 -22.31 0.27 -1.82
N TYR A 90 -22.16 1.36 -1.06
CA TYR A 90 -20.97 1.65 -0.24
C TYR A 90 -21.14 1.29 1.25
N ILE A 91 -22.37 1.08 1.73
CA ILE A 91 -22.68 0.80 3.15
C ILE A 91 -22.00 -0.50 3.65
N ASN A 92 -21.66 -1.42 2.76
CA ASN A 92 -21.00 -2.69 3.10
C ASN A 92 -19.51 -2.74 2.73
N ASP A 93 -18.94 -1.66 2.23
CA ASP A 93 -17.53 -1.65 1.81
C ASP A 93 -16.66 -1.00 2.91
N TYR A 94 -16.01 -1.83 3.72
CA TYR A 94 -15.07 -1.47 4.79
C TYR A 94 -13.70 -1.05 4.24
N THR A 95 -13.61 -0.19 3.24
CA THR A 95 -12.46 -0.31 2.36
C THR A 95 -11.61 0.93 2.24
N MET A 96 -12.14 2.11 2.40
CA MET A 96 -11.36 3.32 2.12
C MET A 96 -10.85 3.98 3.40
N GLY A 97 -9.59 4.42 3.41
CA GLY A 97 -9.01 5.11 4.55
C GLY A 97 -8.64 4.21 5.73
N SER A 98 -8.65 2.88 5.54
CA SER A 98 -8.28 1.91 6.58
C SER A 98 -6.78 1.90 6.81
N ASN A 99 -6.32 2.07 8.06
CA ASN A 99 -4.90 2.28 8.34
C ASN A 99 -4.38 1.51 9.55
N CYS A 100 -3.05 1.41 9.64
CA CYS A 100 -2.33 0.81 10.76
C CYS A 100 -1.82 1.86 11.77
N LEU A 101 -2.22 3.10 11.65
CA LEU A 101 -1.81 4.21 12.50
C LEU A 101 -2.94 4.65 13.42
N ASP A 102 -2.62 5.19 14.58
CA ASP A 102 -3.60 5.79 15.47
C ASP A 102 -3.94 7.21 14.97
N ILE A 103 -4.59 7.26 13.81
CA ILE A 103 -5.00 8.51 13.17
C ILE A 103 -6.47 8.74 13.48
N ASN A 104 -6.80 9.93 13.93
CA ASN A 104 -8.19 10.30 14.21
C ASN A 104 -8.98 10.49 12.90
N PRO A 105 -9.90 9.60 12.54
CA PRO A 105 -10.64 9.64 11.28
C PRO A 105 -11.52 10.88 11.09
N LYS A 106 -11.68 11.71 12.12
CA LYS A 106 -12.46 12.95 12.02
C LYS A 106 -11.92 13.92 10.96
N TYR A 107 -10.64 13.80 10.61
CA TYR A 107 -10.00 14.68 9.64
C TYR A 107 -10.14 14.21 8.20
N ASP A 108 -10.34 12.92 7.99
CA ASP A 108 -10.57 12.38 6.64
C ASP A 108 -11.95 12.77 6.08
N ALA A 109 -12.91 13.01 6.97
CA ALA A 109 -14.30 13.22 6.59
C ALA A 109 -14.72 14.68 6.42
N GLY A 110 -13.87 15.65 6.31
CA GLY A 110 -14.14 17.11 6.03
C GLY A 110 -15.55 17.70 6.28
N ASN A 111 -16.57 16.86 6.43
CA ASN A 111 -17.99 17.18 6.49
C ASN A 111 -18.74 16.55 7.67
N GLY A 112 -18.05 16.16 8.75
CA GLY A 112 -18.71 15.68 9.96
C GLY A 112 -19.32 14.26 9.85
N VAL A 113 -18.84 13.45 8.93
CA VAL A 113 -19.22 12.04 8.82
C VAL A 113 -18.57 11.27 9.97
N HIS A 114 -19.38 10.55 10.74
CA HIS A 114 -18.88 9.63 11.77
C HIS A 114 -18.60 8.28 11.11
N PHE A 115 -17.36 7.81 11.24
CA PHE A 115 -17.01 6.45 10.85
C PHE A 115 -17.09 5.53 12.06
N ASP A 116 -17.72 4.38 11.90
CA ASP A 116 -17.52 3.27 12.82
C ASP A 116 -16.14 2.67 12.54
N ILE A 117 -15.26 2.69 13.53
CA ILE A 117 -13.93 2.09 13.43
C ILE A 117 -14.02 0.66 13.98
N ILE A 118 -13.60 -0.29 13.16
CA ILE A 118 -13.41 -1.67 13.59
C ILE A 118 -11.91 -1.93 13.62
N SER A 119 -11.36 -2.05 14.84
CA SER A 119 -9.96 -2.40 15.03
C SER A 119 -9.81 -3.91 15.05
N GLN A 120 -8.84 -4.43 14.30
CA GLN A 120 -8.48 -5.83 14.28
C GLN A 120 -6.96 -5.99 14.32
N GLU A 121 -6.49 -7.04 14.98
CA GLU A 121 -5.08 -7.40 14.92
C GLU A 121 -4.80 -8.08 13.58
N CYS A 122 -3.74 -7.66 12.91
CA CYS A 122 -3.23 -8.32 11.72
C CYS A 122 -1.71 -8.55 11.82
N ASP A 123 -1.21 -9.50 11.05
CA ASP A 123 0.21 -9.68 10.88
C ASP A 123 0.80 -8.55 10.05
N CYS A 124 2.00 -8.10 10.39
CA CYS A 124 2.75 -7.16 9.57
C CYS A 124 4.14 -7.67 9.25
N LYS A 125 4.67 -7.19 8.12
CA LYS A 125 5.97 -7.57 7.59
C LYS A 125 6.83 -6.34 7.33
N ASP A 126 8.09 -6.40 7.77
CA ASP A 126 9.09 -5.38 7.49
C ASP A 126 9.35 -5.30 5.99
N ILE A 127 9.26 -4.09 5.43
CA ILE A 127 9.55 -3.84 4.01
C ILE A 127 10.95 -4.31 3.62
N GLU A 128 11.95 -4.16 4.49
CA GLU A 128 13.31 -4.63 4.19
C GLU A 128 13.38 -6.15 4.07
N GLU A 129 12.66 -6.89 4.92
CA GLU A 129 12.60 -8.36 4.82
C GLU A 129 11.89 -8.83 3.54
N ILE A 130 10.89 -8.07 3.06
CA ILE A 130 10.23 -8.35 1.78
C ILE A 130 11.24 -8.18 0.64
N ILE A 131 11.93 -7.04 0.58
CA ILE A 131 12.93 -6.75 -0.45
C ILE A 131 14.09 -7.75 -0.38
N GLU A 132 14.59 -8.05 0.82
CA GLU A 132 15.65 -9.05 1.01
C GLU A 132 15.24 -10.44 0.51
N SER A 133 14.01 -10.87 0.77
CA SER A 133 13.48 -12.14 0.27
C SER A 133 13.46 -12.18 -1.26
N ILE A 134 13.08 -11.08 -1.92
CA ILE A 134 13.10 -10.99 -3.39
C ILE A 134 14.53 -11.09 -3.91
N VAL A 135 15.44 -10.28 -3.36
CA VAL A 135 16.83 -10.21 -3.83
C VAL A 135 17.62 -11.50 -3.53
N SER A 136 17.31 -12.18 -2.43
CA SER A 136 17.90 -13.48 -2.09
C SER A 136 17.53 -14.58 -3.09
N ASN A 137 16.34 -14.50 -3.67
CA ASN A 137 15.88 -15.43 -4.71
C ASN A 137 16.27 -15.01 -6.12
N ASP A 138 16.48 -13.72 -6.37
CA ASP A 138 16.97 -13.16 -7.63
C ASP A 138 17.93 -12.01 -7.38
N SER A 139 19.22 -12.32 -7.38
CA SER A 139 20.28 -11.31 -7.13
C SER A 139 20.30 -10.17 -8.16
N ASN A 140 19.65 -10.34 -9.31
CA ASN A 140 19.49 -9.34 -10.35
C ASN A 140 18.07 -8.77 -10.42
N ALA A 141 17.31 -8.87 -9.33
CA ALA A 141 15.97 -8.31 -9.25
C ALA A 141 15.93 -6.82 -9.63
N GLU A 142 14.95 -6.46 -10.43
CA GLU A 142 14.53 -5.08 -10.68
C GLU A 142 13.14 -4.94 -10.05
N ILE A 143 13.04 -4.08 -9.04
CA ILE A 143 11.86 -3.98 -8.18
C ILE A 143 11.11 -2.69 -8.49
N TYR A 144 9.82 -2.81 -8.72
CA TYR A 144 8.86 -1.75 -9.00
C TYR A 144 7.81 -1.77 -7.89
N ILE A 145 7.53 -0.64 -7.26
CA ILE A 145 6.68 -0.59 -6.07
C ILE A 145 5.50 0.35 -6.30
N LYS A 146 4.27 -0.12 -6.00
CA LYS A 146 3.15 0.76 -5.68
C LYS A 146 3.03 0.83 -4.16
N CYS A 147 2.92 2.03 -3.62
CA CYS A 147 2.77 2.29 -2.19
C CYS A 147 1.53 3.15 -1.97
N ASP A 148 0.49 2.52 -1.46
CA ASP A 148 -0.80 3.11 -1.14
C ASP A 148 -1.31 2.41 0.12
N ILE A 149 -0.78 2.85 1.28
CA ILE A 149 -0.91 2.20 2.58
C ILE A 149 -1.46 3.13 3.66
N GLU A 150 -2.26 4.10 3.22
CA GLU A 150 -3.12 4.89 4.06
C GLU A 150 -2.40 5.51 5.28
N GLY A 151 -1.31 6.25 5.00
CA GLY A 151 -0.51 6.97 5.98
C GLY A 151 0.75 6.24 6.46
N SER A 152 0.84 4.91 6.29
CA SER A 152 2.03 4.14 6.68
C SER A 152 3.23 4.38 5.76
N GLU A 153 3.06 5.02 4.60
CA GLU A 153 4.16 5.43 3.72
C GLU A 153 5.19 6.31 4.43
N PHE A 154 4.77 7.12 5.40
CA PHE A 154 5.67 7.96 6.21
C PHE A 154 6.58 7.18 7.17
N VAL A 155 6.32 5.90 7.35
CA VAL A 155 7.11 4.99 8.19
C VAL A 155 7.88 3.99 7.31
N VAL A 156 7.20 3.43 6.32
CA VAL A 156 7.73 2.37 5.44
C VAL A 156 8.79 2.90 4.48
N LEU A 157 8.55 4.07 3.84
CA LEU A 157 9.49 4.60 2.83
C LEU A 157 10.83 5.05 3.41
N PRO A 158 10.93 5.71 4.57
CA PRO A 158 12.21 5.96 5.22
C PRO A 158 13.01 4.69 5.53
N LYS A 159 12.33 3.61 5.92
CA LYS A 159 12.97 2.30 6.12
C LYS A 159 13.50 1.75 4.81
N LEU A 160 12.70 1.79 3.74
CA LEU A 160 13.09 1.34 2.40
C LEU A 160 14.29 2.11 1.86
N ILE A 161 14.34 3.44 2.02
CA ILE A 161 15.46 4.29 1.60
C ILE A 161 16.79 3.83 2.24
N ASN A 162 16.74 3.39 3.50
CA ASN A 162 17.91 2.92 4.24
C ASN A 162 18.22 1.43 4.02
N SER A 163 17.45 0.73 3.19
CA SER A 163 17.70 -0.68 2.88
C SER A 163 19.01 -0.89 2.14
N LYS A 164 19.75 -1.94 2.53
CA LYS A 164 20.95 -2.38 1.80
C LYS A 164 20.68 -2.76 0.34
N HIS A 165 19.42 -3.02 0.01
CA HIS A 165 18.97 -3.42 -1.33
C HIS A 165 18.29 -2.31 -2.13
N ILE A 166 18.31 -1.07 -1.64
CA ILE A 166 17.60 0.06 -2.27
C ILE A 166 17.93 0.24 -3.75
N LYS A 167 19.17 -0.07 -4.18
CA LYS A 167 19.61 0.01 -5.58
C LYS A 167 18.89 -0.98 -6.52
N ARG A 168 18.12 -1.93 -5.96
CA ARG A 168 17.28 -2.85 -6.74
C ARG A 168 15.92 -2.26 -7.08
N VAL A 169 15.49 -1.24 -6.35
CA VAL A 169 14.26 -0.48 -6.64
C VAL A 169 14.53 0.42 -7.84
N LYS A 170 13.65 0.38 -8.83
CA LYS A 170 13.76 1.13 -10.10
C LYS A 170 12.84 2.33 -10.11
N ASP A 171 11.58 2.11 -9.76
CA ASP A 171 10.61 3.17 -9.58
C ASP A 171 9.68 2.88 -8.42
N ILE A 172 9.01 3.91 -7.96
CA ILE A 172 8.02 3.82 -6.90
C ILE A 172 6.87 4.80 -7.18
N HIS A 173 5.66 4.26 -7.17
CA HIS A 173 4.42 5.02 -7.30
C HIS A 173 3.77 5.14 -5.93
N ILE A 174 3.54 6.37 -5.48
CA ILE A 174 3.14 6.64 -4.12
C ILE A 174 1.84 7.44 -4.11
N GLU A 175 0.81 6.92 -3.42
CA GLU A 175 -0.29 7.73 -2.95
C GLU A 175 0.05 8.29 -1.57
N TRP A 176 -0.04 9.62 -1.42
CA TRP A 176 0.34 10.30 -0.20
C TRP A 176 -0.89 10.65 0.63
N HIS A 177 -0.85 10.31 1.92
CA HIS A 177 -1.98 10.48 2.83
C HIS A 177 -1.71 11.50 3.95
N GLU A 178 -0.91 12.53 3.70
CA GLU A 178 -0.70 13.62 4.67
C GLU A 178 -2.01 14.30 5.08
N ARG A 179 -3.07 14.20 4.25
CA ARG A 179 -4.41 14.69 4.55
C ARG A 179 -4.99 14.18 5.85
N PHE A 180 -4.56 13.00 6.33
CA PHE A 180 -5.01 12.43 7.59
C PHE A 180 -4.60 13.26 8.82
N TRP A 181 -3.58 14.08 8.69
CA TRP A 181 -3.13 15.01 9.74
C TRP A 181 -3.63 16.43 9.55
N TYR A 182 -4.51 16.67 8.57
CA TYR A 182 -5.03 18.02 8.30
C TYR A 182 -5.66 18.64 9.57
N GLY A 183 -5.30 19.90 9.86
CA GLY A 183 -5.75 20.61 11.06
C GLY A 183 -5.00 20.27 12.36
N THR A 184 -3.96 19.44 12.30
CA THR A 184 -3.05 19.12 13.41
C THR A 184 -1.69 19.82 13.22
N GLU A 185 -0.90 19.90 14.30
CA GLU A 185 0.49 20.39 14.23
C GLU A 185 1.38 19.47 13.36
N GLU A 186 1.02 18.20 13.23
CA GLU A 186 1.75 17.21 12.44
C GLU A 186 1.59 17.38 10.93
N PHE A 187 0.55 18.06 10.46
CA PHE A 187 0.27 18.19 9.03
C PHE A 187 1.46 18.77 8.25
N GLN A 188 2.02 19.91 8.74
CA GLN A 188 3.17 20.53 8.07
C GLN A 188 4.42 19.64 8.14
N ASN A 189 4.59 18.90 9.24
CA ASN A 189 5.69 17.94 9.38
C ASN A 189 5.57 16.81 8.33
N LYS A 190 4.36 16.30 8.07
CA LYS A 190 4.13 15.28 7.04
C LYS A 190 4.42 15.80 5.62
N ILE A 191 4.02 17.03 5.30
CA ILE A 191 4.37 17.67 4.02
C ILE A 191 5.89 17.77 3.87
N ASN A 192 6.61 18.21 4.89
CA ASN A 192 8.07 18.29 4.86
C ASN A 192 8.71 16.90 4.71
N GLN A 193 8.23 15.93 5.48
CA GLN A 193 8.70 14.53 5.42
C GLN A 193 8.50 13.93 4.02
N ARG A 194 7.35 14.18 3.38
CA ARG A 194 7.10 13.79 1.97
C ARG A 194 8.15 14.38 1.04
N ALA A 195 8.41 15.68 1.16
CA ALA A 195 9.41 16.35 0.32
C ALA A 195 10.81 15.75 0.51
N ASP A 196 11.20 15.46 1.75
CA ASP A 196 12.49 14.84 2.08
C ASP A 196 12.59 13.41 1.51
N ILE A 197 11.54 12.61 1.61
CA ILE A 197 11.48 11.24 1.07
C ILE A 197 11.65 11.28 -0.46
N ILE A 198 10.92 12.15 -1.16
CA ILE A 198 11.02 12.31 -2.61
C ILE A 198 12.45 12.75 -3.00
N ALA A 199 13.02 13.72 -2.29
CA ALA A 199 14.38 14.17 -2.54
C ALA A 199 15.40 13.03 -2.39
N LYS A 200 15.25 12.18 -1.37
CA LYS A 200 16.12 11.03 -1.13
C LYS A 200 16.02 9.98 -2.24
N PHE A 201 14.82 9.65 -2.72
CA PHE A 201 14.67 8.75 -3.86
C PHE A 201 15.35 9.32 -5.12
N ASN A 202 15.17 10.62 -5.38
CA ASN A 202 15.83 11.29 -6.52
C ASN A 202 17.36 11.25 -6.40
N GLU A 203 17.94 11.48 -5.20
CA GLU A 203 19.39 11.35 -4.94
C GLU A 203 19.89 9.93 -5.23
N LEU A 204 19.06 8.91 -5.02
CA LEU A 204 19.35 7.50 -5.28
C LEU A 204 19.13 7.10 -6.76
N GLY A 205 18.60 8.02 -7.58
CA GLY A 205 18.26 7.75 -8.99
C GLY A 205 17.05 6.86 -9.17
N ILE A 206 16.14 6.86 -8.18
CA ILE A 206 14.87 6.12 -8.21
C ILE A 206 13.77 7.08 -8.66
N GLU A 207 13.07 6.72 -9.73
CA GLU A 207 11.94 7.52 -10.22
C GLU A 207 10.77 7.43 -9.23
N THR A 208 10.20 8.59 -8.89
CA THR A 208 9.03 8.67 -8.02
C THR A 208 7.86 9.28 -8.77
N PHE A 209 6.73 8.60 -8.69
CA PHE A 209 5.48 9.06 -9.29
C PHE A 209 4.45 9.28 -8.18
N VAL A 210 3.77 10.40 -8.22
CA VAL A 210 2.64 10.66 -7.32
C VAL A 210 1.40 10.08 -7.98
N HIS A 211 0.72 9.20 -7.26
CA HIS A 211 -0.53 8.59 -7.66
C HIS A 211 -1.66 9.17 -6.79
N GLY A 212 -2.82 9.47 -7.38
CA GLY A 212 -3.97 10.06 -6.68
C GLY A 212 -4.37 11.42 -7.18
#